data_6831c017c3ca5ac9e5f8674b35e00eda
#
_entry.id   6831c017c3ca5ac9e5f8674b35e00eda
#
_cell.length_a   1.000
_cell.length_b   1.000
_cell.length_c   1.000
_cell.angle_alpha   90.00
_cell.angle_beta   90.00
_cell.angle_gamma   90.00
#
_symmetry.space_group_name_H-M   'P 1'
#
loop_
_entity.id
_entity.type
_entity.pdbx_description
1 polymer ?
#
loop_
_entity_poly.entity_id
_entity_poly.type
_entity_poly.pdbx_seq_one_letter_code
_entity_poly.pdbx_strand_id
1 'polypeptide(L)'
;MIDPPVTIDAPRREPPAYSGLTVVIPTRNRANLAEAAIKSVLDQGLSQVTILVSDNSTDEDGPRALQAYCEGLDRRDVRYIRPPQPMPMSAHWDWVIHRALEQTDASHFLYLTDRMVFKAGALTELIVRARRFPDKVISYNGDRINDFSRPVFLEQKPGSGRLLEIPADHLLYLTSRAVHPPCLPGMLNCIVPRPVFHEIERRFGTIFASISPDFCFAYRSLAVVDSILFYDLPLLIQYSIDRSNGLSYARGIASLDSADFLRQLSGVTMNYAAPVPEFQTITNAVLHEYCVVKEESGSPKFREIDRFAYLGATERALNWIEDPALKAAMERLLREQGWNRRKHYAWVSGKVAALLHHNFLGVLRQALIRSISGNHEQPLWSWLMRYGVQPPSSSWFHFNSAAEAMAYDRRFPRKRARHLGHLWHLMDPPGAVREVRLDTRPADSRVLAEAPTLSSPASGGGKS
;
A
#
# COMPACT_ATOMS: atom_id res chain seq x y z
N MET A 1 -37.23 18.42 -39.45
CA MET A 1 -37.28 18.24 -37.98
C MET A 1 -36.74 16.83 -37.75
N ILE A 2 -35.53 16.73 -37.18
CA ILE A 2 -34.91 15.46 -36.83
C ILE A 2 -35.14 15.33 -35.33
N ASP A 3 -35.83 14.25 -34.91
CA ASP A 3 -36.09 13.97 -33.50
C ASP A 3 -34.76 13.81 -32.75
N PRO A 4 -34.66 14.32 -31.51
CA PRO A 4 -33.46 14.13 -30.72
C PRO A 4 -33.30 12.63 -30.31
N PRO A 5 -32.06 12.14 -30.21
CA PRO A 5 -31.83 10.73 -29.86
C PRO A 5 -32.36 10.43 -28.45
N VAL A 6 -33.16 9.38 -28.36
CA VAL A 6 -33.64 8.82 -27.08
C VAL A 6 -32.45 8.28 -26.33
N THR A 7 -32.05 8.94 -25.28
CA THR A 7 -31.08 8.41 -24.31
C THR A 7 -31.76 7.31 -23.52
N ILE A 8 -31.46 6.06 -23.83
CA ILE A 8 -31.86 4.93 -23.00
C ILE A 8 -30.94 4.94 -21.78
N ASP A 9 -31.42 5.46 -20.67
CA ASP A 9 -30.78 5.32 -19.37
C ASP A 9 -30.72 3.81 -19.05
N ALA A 10 -29.53 3.24 -19.13
CA ALA A 10 -29.31 1.86 -18.66
C ALA A 10 -29.68 1.82 -17.18
N PRO A 11 -30.45 0.81 -16.74
CA PRO A 11 -30.88 0.70 -15.35
C PRO A 11 -29.63 0.69 -14.46
N ARG A 12 -29.53 1.65 -13.54
CA ARG A 12 -28.49 1.66 -12.50
C ARG A 12 -28.68 0.37 -11.70
N ARG A 13 -27.77 -0.62 -11.93
CA ARG A 13 -27.73 -1.82 -11.09
C ARG A 13 -27.51 -1.37 -9.64
N GLU A 14 -28.37 -1.83 -8.75
CA GLU A 14 -28.13 -1.64 -7.31
C GLU A 14 -26.72 -2.17 -6.99
N PRO A 15 -25.92 -1.42 -6.21
CA PRO A 15 -24.59 -1.89 -5.85
C PRO A 15 -24.71 -3.21 -5.08
N PRO A 16 -23.83 -4.19 -5.36
CA PRO A 16 -23.89 -5.49 -4.70
C PRO A 16 -23.73 -5.32 -3.19
N ALA A 17 -24.62 -5.91 -2.42
CA ALA A 17 -24.56 -5.88 -0.97
C ALA A 17 -23.28 -6.58 -0.48
N TYR A 18 -22.71 -6.11 0.65
CA TYR A 18 -21.59 -6.79 1.29
C TYR A 18 -22.04 -8.19 1.79
N SER A 19 -21.40 -9.27 1.30
CA SER A 19 -21.71 -10.66 1.68
C SER A 19 -20.55 -11.37 2.41
N GLY A 20 -19.38 -10.72 2.54
CA GLY A 20 -18.21 -11.27 3.22
C GLY A 20 -16.90 -10.77 2.67
N LEU A 21 -15.82 -11.12 3.34
CA LEU A 21 -14.44 -10.76 3.01
C LEU A 21 -13.58 -12.01 2.88
N THR A 22 -12.81 -12.11 1.81
CA THR A 22 -11.71 -13.09 1.70
C THR A 22 -10.38 -12.37 1.87
N VAL A 23 -9.60 -12.80 2.87
CA VAL A 23 -8.22 -12.40 3.08
C VAL A 23 -7.31 -13.41 2.41
N VAL A 24 -6.62 -13.01 1.36
CA VAL A 24 -5.65 -13.83 0.63
C VAL A 24 -4.27 -13.61 1.22
N ILE A 25 -3.61 -14.69 1.64
CA ILE A 25 -2.25 -14.66 2.23
C ILE A 25 -1.30 -15.43 1.31
N PRO A 26 -0.67 -14.76 0.32
CA PRO A 26 0.35 -15.37 -0.50
C PRO A 26 1.67 -15.45 0.29
N THR A 27 2.32 -16.60 0.25
CA THR A 27 3.64 -16.81 0.87
C THR A 27 4.58 -17.61 -0.02
N ARG A 28 5.89 -17.49 0.22
CA ARG A 28 6.93 -18.27 -0.43
C ARG A 28 8.16 -18.41 0.46
N ASN A 29 8.48 -19.63 0.89
CA ASN A 29 9.63 -19.96 1.75
C ASN A 29 9.65 -19.16 3.07
N ARG A 30 8.46 -18.88 3.65
CA ARG A 30 8.30 -18.01 4.83
C ARG A 30 7.12 -18.46 5.72
N ALA A 31 6.98 -19.76 5.93
CA ALA A 31 5.88 -20.35 6.71
C ALA A 31 5.65 -19.66 8.07
N ASN A 32 6.73 -19.40 8.81
CA ASN A 32 6.68 -18.75 10.12
C ASN A 32 6.12 -17.31 10.09
N LEU A 33 6.35 -16.58 9.00
CA LEU A 33 5.78 -15.25 8.84
C LEU A 33 4.30 -15.34 8.44
N ALA A 34 3.95 -16.32 7.58
CA ALA A 34 2.56 -16.57 7.19
C ALA A 34 1.68 -16.93 8.41
N GLU A 35 2.18 -17.72 9.34
CA GLU A 35 1.48 -18.03 10.61
C GLU A 35 1.13 -16.76 11.39
N ALA A 36 2.04 -15.80 11.50
CA ALA A 36 1.78 -14.53 12.18
C ALA A 36 0.72 -13.69 11.45
N ALA A 37 0.73 -13.70 10.10
CA ALA A 37 -0.29 -13.04 9.29
C ALA A 37 -1.67 -13.69 9.51
N ILE A 38 -1.77 -15.03 9.42
CA ILE A 38 -3.00 -15.79 9.68
C ILE A 38 -3.54 -15.47 11.07
N LYS A 39 -2.69 -15.59 12.10
CA LYS A 39 -3.06 -15.28 13.48
C LYS A 39 -3.60 -13.86 13.63
N SER A 40 -3.03 -12.88 12.93
CA SER A 40 -3.49 -11.49 13.02
C SER A 40 -4.89 -11.28 12.48
N VAL A 41 -5.32 -12.10 11.51
CA VAL A 41 -6.70 -12.12 11.00
C VAL A 41 -7.64 -12.84 11.96
N LEU A 42 -7.23 -14.01 12.47
CA LEU A 42 -8.03 -14.80 13.44
C LEU A 42 -8.29 -14.05 14.74
N ASP A 43 -7.30 -13.28 15.23
CA ASP A 43 -7.40 -12.45 16.44
C ASP A 43 -8.45 -11.33 16.31
N GLN A 44 -8.98 -11.06 15.09
CA GLN A 44 -10.10 -10.11 14.92
C GLN A 44 -11.45 -10.69 15.36
N GLY A 45 -11.59 -12.02 15.47
CA GLY A 45 -12.80 -12.69 15.95
C GLY A 45 -14.03 -12.57 15.06
N LEU A 46 -13.85 -12.35 13.74
CA LEU A 46 -14.93 -12.06 12.79
C LEU A 46 -15.41 -13.33 12.07
N SER A 47 -16.72 -13.56 12.07
CA SER A 47 -17.33 -14.75 11.46
C SER A 47 -17.49 -14.68 9.93
N GLN A 48 -17.44 -13.49 9.34
CA GLN A 48 -17.65 -13.26 7.90
C GLN A 48 -16.34 -13.08 7.13
N VAL A 49 -15.23 -13.62 7.64
CA VAL A 49 -13.92 -13.51 7.04
C VAL A 49 -13.41 -14.91 6.71
N THR A 50 -13.13 -15.16 5.44
CA THR A 50 -12.44 -16.36 4.97
C THR A 50 -10.97 -16.05 4.77
N ILE A 51 -10.08 -16.94 5.22
CA ILE A 51 -8.64 -16.85 5.00
C ILE A 51 -8.24 -17.87 3.94
N LEU A 52 -7.65 -17.41 2.85
CA LEU A 52 -7.07 -18.26 1.82
C LEU A 52 -5.55 -18.13 1.84
N VAL A 53 -4.88 -19.13 2.40
CA VAL A 53 -3.41 -19.20 2.44
C VAL A 53 -2.94 -19.89 1.17
N SER A 54 -2.09 -19.21 0.40
CA SER A 54 -1.52 -19.75 -0.83
C SER A 54 -0.01 -19.82 -0.74
N ASP A 55 0.49 -21.05 -0.72
CA ASP A 55 1.92 -21.33 -0.54
C ASP A 55 2.60 -21.69 -1.86
N ASN A 56 3.47 -20.79 -2.32
CA ASN A 56 4.27 -20.92 -3.53
C ASN A 56 5.73 -21.31 -3.24
N SER A 57 5.97 -21.96 -2.09
CA SER A 57 7.32 -22.35 -1.64
C SER A 57 7.97 -23.39 -2.55
N THR A 58 9.29 -23.33 -2.62
CA THR A 58 10.14 -24.24 -3.39
C THR A 58 10.78 -25.33 -2.51
N ASP A 59 10.84 -25.11 -1.20
CA ASP A 59 11.22 -26.13 -0.22
C ASP A 59 10.02 -27.02 0.13
N GLU A 60 10.24 -28.11 0.87
CA GLU A 60 9.19 -29.03 1.27
C GLU A 60 8.80 -28.92 2.75
N ASP A 61 9.70 -28.51 3.62
CA ASP A 61 9.48 -28.53 5.08
C ASP A 61 8.58 -27.37 5.51
N GLY A 62 8.82 -26.18 4.98
CA GLY A 62 7.97 -25.01 5.24
C GLY A 62 6.51 -25.22 4.87
N PRO A 63 6.20 -25.70 3.65
CA PRO A 63 4.83 -26.04 3.23
C PRO A 63 4.14 -27.06 4.12
N ARG A 64 4.83 -28.15 4.48
CA ARG A 64 4.25 -29.17 5.38
C ARG A 64 3.92 -28.58 6.75
N ALA A 65 4.80 -27.76 7.31
CA ALA A 65 4.56 -27.10 8.58
C ALA A 65 3.37 -26.12 8.50
N LEU A 66 3.30 -25.29 7.46
CA LEU A 66 2.24 -24.32 7.29
C LEU A 66 0.88 -25.01 7.01
N GLN A 67 0.88 -26.07 6.21
CA GLN A 67 -0.33 -26.88 5.98
C GLN A 67 -0.82 -27.50 7.29
N ALA A 68 0.06 -28.15 8.04
CA ALA A 68 -0.28 -28.76 9.34
C ALA A 68 -0.78 -27.69 10.33
N TYR A 69 -0.19 -26.49 10.32
CA TYR A 69 -0.68 -25.38 11.13
C TYR A 69 -2.13 -24.99 10.73
N CYS A 70 -2.42 -24.80 9.43
CA CYS A 70 -3.77 -24.45 8.96
C CYS A 70 -4.80 -25.54 9.29
N GLU A 71 -4.45 -26.81 9.09
CA GLU A 71 -5.32 -27.96 9.41
C GLU A 71 -5.55 -28.08 10.93
N GLY A 72 -4.50 -27.85 11.74
CA GLY A 72 -4.57 -27.90 13.20
C GLY A 72 -5.45 -26.79 13.82
N LEU A 73 -5.82 -25.76 13.08
CA LEU A 73 -6.76 -24.74 13.54
C LEU A 73 -8.20 -25.27 13.61
N ASP A 74 -8.52 -26.39 12.94
CA ASP A 74 -9.86 -27.00 12.85
C ASP A 74 -10.97 -25.98 12.48
N ARG A 75 -10.69 -25.13 11.47
CA ARG A 75 -11.55 -24.03 11.03
C ARG A 75 -11.88 -24.14 9.55
N ARG A 76 -13.18 -24.12 9.22
CA ARG A 76 -13.67 -24.18 7.82
C ARG A 76 -13.44 -22.89 7.05
N ASP A 77 -13.25 -21.77 7.72
CA ASP A 77 -12.98 -20.45 7.18
C ASP A 77 -11.48 -20.20 6.93
N VAL A 78 -10.61 -21.17 7.24
CA VAL A 78 -9.18 -21.16 6.87
C VAL A 78 -8.92 -22.24 5.85
N ARG A 79 -8.41 -21.87 4.68
CA ARG A 79 -8.11 -22.79 3.58
C ARG A 79 -6.65 -22.65 3.18
N TYR A 80 -5.97 -23.78 3.03
CA TYR A 80 -4.61 -23.85 2.52
C TYR A 80 -4.61 -24.42 1.11
N ILE A 81 -3.94 -23.74 0.18
CA ILE A 81 -3.79 -24.19 -1.21
C ILE A 81 -2.35 -23.99 -1.67
N ARG A 82 -1.96 -24.76 -2.69
CA ARG A 82 -0.70 -24.61 -3.40
C ARG A 82 -0.94 -24.61 -4.90
N PRO A 83 -0.17 -23.83 -5.69
CA PRO A 83 -0.16 -23.99 -7.13
C PRO A 83 0.45 -25.36 -7.50
N PRO A 84 0.11 -25.93 -8.67
CA PRO A 84 0.63 -27.23 -9.10
C PRO A 84 2.16 -27.31 -9.15
N GLN A 85 2.79 -26.16 -9.41
CA GLN A 85 4.26 -25.95 -9.37
C GLN A 85 4.56 -24.52 -8.93
N PRO A 86 5.74 -24.27 -8.34
CA PRO A 86 6.16 -22.90 -8.02
C PRO A 86 6.20 -22.03 -9.27
N MET A 87 5.68 -20.82 -9.15
CA MET A 87 5.55 -19.87 -10.27
C MET A 87 6.09 -18.49 -9.90
N PRO A 88 6.36 -17.59 -10.87
CA PRO A 88 6.72 -16.21 -10.62
C PRO A 88 5.69 -15.48 -9.77
N MET A 89 6.12 -14.46 -9.01
CA MET A 89 5.28 -13.76 -8.03
C MET A 89 3.98 -13.21 -8.62
N SER A 90 4.06 -12.53 -9.76
CA SER A 90 2.87 -11.97 -10.44
C SER A 90 1.90 -13.04 -10.90
N ALA A 91 2.42 -14.12 -11.50
CA ALA A 91 1.60 -15.27 -11.92
C ALA A 91 0.96 -15.97 -10.72
N HIS A 92 1.68 -16.09 -9.59
CA HIS A 92 1.13 -16.65 -8.35
C HIS A 92 0.00 -15.78 -7.79
N TRP A 93 0.18 -14.47 -7.79
CA TRP A 93 -0.85 -13.54 -7.31
C TRP A 93 -2.08 -13.57 -8.20
N ASP A 94 -1.90 -13.67 -9.51
CA ASP A 94 -2.99 -13.80 -10.47
C ASP A 94 -3.72 -15.15 -10.29
N TRP A 95 -2.98 -16.24 -10.15
CA TRP A 95 -3.54 -17.56 -9.92
C TRP A 95 -4.37 -17.62 -8.63
N VAL A 96 -3.84 -17.09 -7.51
CA VAL A 96 -4.54 -17.20 -6.22
C VAL A 96 -5.78 -16.33 -6.14
N ILE A 97 -5.82 -15.17 -6.79
CA ILE A 97 -7.05 -14.36 -6.79
C ILE A 97 -8.17 -15.04 -7.59
N HIS A 98 -7.83 -15.71 -8.71
CA HIS A 98 -8.81 -16.52 -9.44
C HIS A 98 -9.35 -17.65 -8.56
N ARG A 99 -8.48 -18.37 -7.83
CA ARG A 99 -8.93 -19.38 -6.86
C ARG A 99 -9.82 -18.78 -5.77
N ALA A 100 -9.50 -17.60 -5.27
CA ALA A 100 -10.32 -16.92 -4.28
C ALA A 100 -11.70 -16.54 -4.83
N LEU A 101 -11.75 -16.02 -6.06
CA LEU A 101 -12.99 -15.66 -6.76
C LEU A 101 -13.86 -16.90 -7.05
N GLU A 102 -13.27 -18.05 -7.39
CA GLU A 102 -13.97 -19.29 -7.68
C GLU A 102 -14.48 -20.01 -6.43
N GLN A 103 -13.69 -20.00 -5.36
CA GLN A 103 -13.93 -20.85 -4.18
C GLN A 103 -14.69 -20.15 -3.06
N THR A 104 -14.95 -18.86 -3.14
CA THR A 104 -15.65 -18.12 -2.10
C THR A 104 -16.76 -17.24 -2.68
N ASP A 105 -17.85 -17.08 -1.93
CA ASP A 105 -18.96 -16.17 -2.29
C ASP A 105 -18.77 -14.77 -1.71
N ALA A 106 -17.56 -14.45 -1.21
CA ALA A 106 -17.26 -13.16 -0.66
C ALA A 106 -17.41 -12.06 -1.71
N SER A 107 -18.01 -10.95 -1.32
CA SER A 107 -18.14 -9.77 -2.16
C SER A 107 -16.87 -8.92 -2.23
N HIS A 108 -15.98 -9.08 -1.24
CA HIS A 108 -14.75 -8.29 -1.11
C HIS A 108 -13.52 -9.14 -0.86
N PHE A 109 -12.37 -8.64 -1.32
CA PHE A 109 -11.08 -9.32 -1.17
C PHE A 109 -10.01 -8.33 -0.74
N LEU A 110 -9.01 -8.82 -0.02
CA LEU A 110 -7.77 -8.10 0.26
C LEU A 110 -6.59 -9.08 0.32
N TYR A 111 -5.39 -8.57 0.08
CA TYR A 111 -4.15 -9.31 0.25
C TYR A 111 -3.46 -8.88 1.53
N LEU A 112 -3.04 -9.87 2.32
CA LEU A 112 -2.16 -9.68 3.46
C LEU A 112 -0.92 -10.53 3.22
N THR A 113 0.20 -9.93 2.84
CA THR A 113 1.44 -10.72 2.67
C THR A 113 1.92 -11.28 4.00
N ASP A 114 2.73 -12.32 3.92
CA ASP A 114 3.35 -12.97 5.08
C ASP A 114 4.15 -12.02 6.00
N ARG A 115 4.55 -10.85 5.51
CA ARG A 115 5.28 -9.81 6.25
C ARG A 115 4.40 -8.67 6.75
N MET A 116 3.11 -8.94 6.89
CA MET A 116 2.13 -7.96 7.36
C MET A 116 1.22 -8.58 8.40
N VAL A 117 0.87 -7.79 9.42
CA VAL A 117 -0.11 -8.19 10.43
C VAL A 117 -1.11 -7.05 10.64
N PHE A 118 -2.38 -7.38 10.83
CA PHE A 118 -3.39 -6.40 11.20
C PHE A 118 -3.26 -5.98 12.67
N LYS A 119 -3.56 -4.74 12.94
CA LYS A 119 -3.80 -4.23 14.29
C LYS A 119 -5.15 -4.70 14.80
N ALA A 120 -5.32 -4.75 16.12
CA ALA A 120 -6.58 -5.14 16.72
C ALA A 120 -7.74 -4.23 16.22
N GLY A 121 -8.86 -4.83 15.82
CA GLY A 121 -10.03 -4.12 15.30
C GLY A 121 -9.90 -3.56 13.88
N ALA A 122 -8.77 -3.74 13.21
CA ALA A 122 -8.52 -3.18 11.88
C ALA A 122 -9.50 -3.70 10.81
N LEU A 123 -9.80 -5.00 10.81
CA LEU A 123 -10.74 -5.58 9.85
C LEU A 123 -12.18 -5.13 10.13
N THR A 124 -12.57 -4.94 11.39
CA THR A 124 -13.87 -4.37 11.76
C THR A 124 -14.04 -2.98 11.15
N GLU A 125 -13.01 -2.13 11.26
CA GLU A 125 -13.00 -0.80 10.65
C GLU A 125 -13.18 -0.85 9.13
N LEU A 126 -12.53 -1.79 8.45
CA LEU A 126 -12.64 -1.96 6.99
C LEU A 126 -14.02 -2.51 6.58
N ILE A 127 -14.54 -3.52 7.29
CA ILE A 127 -15.82 -4.15 6.98
C ILE A 127 -16.97 -3.16 7.13
N VAL A 128 -16.97 -2.32 8.17
CA VAL A 128 -17.98 -1.26 8.34
C VAL A 128 -18.01 -0.33 7.12
N ARG A 129 -16.86 0.03 6.58
CA ARG A 129 -16.76 0.88 5.39
C ARG A 129 -17.16 0.15 4.11
N ALA A 130 -16.74 -1.10 3.95
CA ALA A 130 -17.13 -1.92 2.80
C ALA A 130 -18.64 -2.15 2.74
N ARG A 131 -19.29 -2.35 3.88
CA ARG A 131 -20.76 -2.44 3.96
C ARG A 131 -21.45 -1.14 3.55
N ARG A 132 -20.85 -0.01 3.90
CA ARG A 132 -21.41 1.32 3.58
C ARG A 132 -21.17 1.73 2.13
N PHE A 133 -20.06 1.30 1.56
CA PHE A 133 -19.63 1.62 0.19
C PHE A 133 -19.21 0.33 -0.53
N PRO A 134 -20.18 -0.56 -0.83
CA PRO A 134 -19.88 -1.92 -1.30
C PRO A 134 -19.33 -1.98 -2.72
N ASP A 135 -19.40 -0.89 -3.48
CA ASP A 135 -18.88 -0.73 -4.84
C ASP A 135 -17.51 -0.03 -4.90
N LYS A 136 -17.00 0.46 -3.77
CA LYS A 136 -15.77 1.25 -3.73
C LYS A 136 -14.54 0.44 -3.33
N VAL A 137 -13.45 0.66 -4.02
CA VAL A 137 -12.12 0.27 -3.53
C VAL A 137 -11.77 1.18 -2.35
N ILE A 138 -11.42 0.57 -1.21
CA ILE A 138 -11.08 1.32 0.01
C ILE A 138 -9.64 1.03 0.38
N SER A 139 -8.77 2.02 0.21
CA SER A 139 -7.37 1.94 0.62
C SER A 139 -7.15 2.45 2.04
N TYR A 140 -6.05 2.05 2.65
CA TYR A 140 -5.69 2.41 4.03
C TYR A 140 -4.18 2.48 4.21
N ASN A 141 -3.74 2.98 5.36
CA ASN A 141 -2.33 3.11 5.70
C ASN A 141 -1.82 1.96 6.58
N GLY A 142 -0.49 1.87 6.71
CA GLY A 142 0.18 0.92 7.60
C GLY A 142 1.43 1.52 8.24
N ASP A 143 1.74 1.06 9.45
CA ASP A 143 3.00 1.34 10.11
C ASP A 143 4.10 0.37 9.64
N ARG A 144 5.36 0.67 9.92
CA ARG A 144 6.49 -0.13 9.46
C ARG A 144 7.49 -0.37 10.59
N ILE A 145 7.96 -1.60 10.70
CA ILE A 145 9.09 -1.97 11.55
C ILE A 145 10.31 -2.14 10.65
N ASN A 146 11.30 -1.29 10.82
CA ASN A 146 12.59 -1.38 10.14
C ASN A 146 13.52 -2.26 10.99
N ASP A 147 13.52 -3.55 10.71
CA ASP A 147 14.22 -4.59 11.45
C ASP A 147 15.55 -5.03 10.83
N PHE A 148 15.95 -4.37 9.74
CA PHE A 148 17.26 -4.58 9.09
C PHE A 148 18.40 -3.78 9.74
N SER A 149 18.09 -2.90 10.70
CA SER A 149 19.07 -2.12 11.47
C SER A 149 18.99 -2.45 12.97
N ARG A 150 20.02 -2.09 13.73
CA ARG A 150 20.02 -2.18 15.20
C ARG A 150 20.36 -0.79 15.76
N PRO A 151 19.57 -0.26 16.68
CA PRO A 151 18.29 -0.78 17.18
C PRO A 151 17.21 -0.89 16.10
N VAL A 152 16.17 -1.68 16.36
CA VAL A 152 14.98 -1.79 15.49
C VAL A 152 14.15 -0.52 15.60
N PHE A 153 13.66 -0.01 14.48
CA PHE A 153 12.84 1.20 14.45
C PHE A 153 11.40 0.87 14.08
N LEU A 154 10.46 1.34 14.87
CA LEU A 154 9.06 1.41 14.51
C LEU A 154 8.74 2.81 13.95
N GLU A 155 8.35 2.85 12.70
CA GLU A 155 7.84 4.04 12.01
C GLU A 155 6.31 4.05 12.10
N GLN A 156 5.75 4.89 12.97
CA GLN A 156 4.31 5.10 13.07
C GLN A 156 3.85 6.22 12.14
N LYS A 157 3.06 5.89 11.14
CA LYS A 157 2.49 6.86 10.19
C LYS A 157 1.46 7.77 10.86
N PRO A 158 1.35 9.03 10.43
CA PRO A 158 0.22 9.86 10.81
C PRO A 158 -1.09 9.27 10.26
N GLY A 159 -2.20 9.53 10.93
CA GLY A 159 -3.52 9.13 10.48
C GLY A 159 -4.59 9.96 11.18
N SER A 160 -5.48 10.58 10.41
CA SER A 160 -6.56 11.42 10.94
C SER A 160 -7.82 10.63 11.31
N GLY A 161 -7.94 9.40 10.81
CA GLY A 161 -9.14 8.58 10.90
C GLY A 161 -10.31 9.10 10.04
N ARG A 162 -10.03 9.97 9.07
CA ARG A 162 -11.01 10.47 8.11
C ARG A 162 -11.10 9.52 6.90
N LEU A 163 -12.28 9.50 6.29
CA LEU A 163 -12.52 8.81 5.04
C LEU A 163 -12.55 9.84 3.93
N LEU A 164 -11.70 9.67 2.93
CA LEU A 164 -11.53 10.61 1.82
C LEU A 164 -11.89 9.93 0.51
N GLU A 165 -12.73 10.55 -0.31
CA GLU A 165 -12.95 10.14 -1.68
C GLU A 165 -11.95 10.87 -2.58
N ILE A 166 -11.21 10.09 -3.37
CA ILE A 166 -10.13 10.58 -4.22
C ILE A 166 -10.40 10.12 -5.65
N PRO A 167 -10.52 11.04 -6.63
CA PRO A 167 -10.67 10.70 -8.03
C PRO A 167 -9.47 9.88 -8.55
N ALA A 168 -9.74 8.88 -9.38
CA ALA A 168 -8.71 8.01 -9.94
C ALA A 168 -7.72 8.78 -10.83
N ASP A 169 -8.22 9.69 -11.65
CA ASP A 169 -7.40 10.54 -12.52
C ASP A 169 -6.48 11.48 -11.74
N HIS A 170 -6.89 11.90 -10.53
CA HIS A 170 -6.04 12.69 -9.64
C HIS A 170 -4.84 11.86 -9.11
N LEU A 171 -5.06 10.59 -8.73
CA LEU A 171 -3.97 9.70 -8.32
C LEU A 171 -3.02 9.39 -9.49
N LEU A 172 -3.56 9.18 -10.67
CA LEU A 172 -2.76 8.99 -11.89
C LEU A 172 -1.98 10.26 -12.27
N TYR A 173 -2.57 11.45 -12.07
CA TYR A 173 -1.87 12.72 -12.23
C TYR A 173 -0.69 12.85 -11.25
N LEU A 174 -0.88 12.50 -9.97
CA LEU A 174 0.21 12.53 -8.99
C LEU A 174 1.33 11.55 -9.37
N THR A 175 0.96 10.35 -9.84
CA THR A 175 1.94 9.36 -10.30
C THR A 175 2.72 9.85 -11.52
N SER A 176 2.07 10.52 -12.49
CA SER A 176 2.77 11.09 -13.64
C SER A 176 3.82 12.14 -13.25
N ARG A 177 3.76 12.65 -12.05
CA ARG A 177 4.74 13.55 -11.42
C ARG A 177 5.70 12.83 -10.46
N ALA A 178 5.77 11.49 -10.56
CA ALA A 178 6.56 10.62 -9.69
C ALA A 178 6.26 10.84 -8.18
N VAL A 179 4.99 11.13 -7.85
CA VAL A 179 4.47 11.17 -6.49
C VAL A 179 3.63 9.93 -6.25
N HIS A 180 4.01 9.14 -5.26
CA HIS A 180 3.31 7.91 -4.88
C HIS A 180 2.64 8.11 -3.52
N PRO A 181 1.36 8.52 -3.51
CA PRO A 181 0.65 8.77 -2.26
C PRO A 181 0.34 7.46 -1.52
N PRO A 182 0.24 7.49 -0.18
CA PRO A 182 -0.01 6.29 0.63
C PRO A 182 -1.37 5.65 0.37
N CYS A 183 -2.28 6.39 -0.26
CA CYS A 183 -3.61 5.93 -0.64
C CYS A 183 -3.66 5.17 -1.98
N LEU A 184 -2.56 5.07 -2.72
CA LEU A 184 -2.53 4.29 -3.95
C LEU A 184 -2.96 2.84 -3.65
N PRO A 185 -4.00 2.30 -4.33
CA PRO A 185 -4.60 1.01 -3.94
C PRO A 185 -3.78 -0.17 -4.48
N GLY A 186 -2.62 -0.42 -3.87
CA GLY A 186 -1.65 -1.44 -4.30
C GLY A 186 -2.00 -2.86 -3.87
N MET A 187 -3.26 -3.25 -3.78
CA MET A 187 -3.76 -4.53 -3.27
C MET A 187 -3.34 -4.86 -1.83
N LEU A 188 -2.10 -4.58 -1.44
CA LEU A 188 -1.55 -4.82 -0.10
C LEU A 188 -2.09 -3.87 0.98
N ASN A 189 -2.76 -2.83 0.57
CA ASN A 189 -3.30 -1.76 1.42
C ASN A 189 -4.72 -1.35 1.02
N CYS A 190 -5.49 -2.26 0.43
CA CYS A 190 -6.87 -1.97 0.08
C CYS A 190 -7.77 -3.19 0.20
N ILE A 191 -9.07 -2.93 0.43
CA ILE A 191 -10.16 -3.89 0.27
C ILE A 191 -10.86 -3.58 -1.05
N VAL A 192 -11.09 -4.61 -1.86
CA VAL A 192 -11.52 -4.47 -3.25
C VAL A 192 -12.81 -5.25 -3.48
N PRO A 193 -13.86 -4.63 -4.04
CA PRO A 193 -15.09 -5.33 -4.43
C PRO A 193 -14.85 -6.32 -5.59
N ARG A 194 -15.51 -7.46 -5.57
CA ARG A 194 -15.46 -8.49 -6.62
C ARG A 194 -15.65 -7.95 -8.05
N PRO A 195 -16.60 -7.04 -8.33
CA PRO A 195 -16.80 -6.52 -9.69
C PRO A 195 -15.57 -5.79 -10.26
N VAL A 196 -14.72 -5.21 -9.40
CA VAL A 196 -13.49 -4.52 -9.85
C VAL A 196 -12.50 -5.52 -10.44
N PHE A 197 -12.36 -6.72 -9.85
CA PHE A 197 -11.50 -7.77 -10.40
C PHE A 197 -12.00 -8.25 -11.76
N HIS A 198 -13.30 -8.50 -11.90
CA HIS A 198 -13.88 -8.90 -13.18
C HIS A 198 -13.72 -7.84 -14.27
N GLU A 199 -13.83 -6.56 -13.91
CA GLU A 199 -13.63 -5.47 -14.87
C GLU A 199 -12.14 -5.31 -15.27
N ILE A 200 -11.21 -5.52 -14.33
CA ILE A 200 -9.77 -5.56 -14.64
C ILE A 200 -9.48 -6.74 -15.58
N GLU A 201 -9.95 -7.93 -15.24
CA GLU A 201 -9.75 -9.14 -16.06
C GLU A 201 -10.33 -8.97 -17.47
N ARG A 202 -11.56 -8.46 -17.57
CA ARG A 202 -12.22 -8.19 -18.85
C ARG A 202 -11.41 -7.22 -19.73
N ARG A 203 -10.75 -6.22 -19.13
CA ARG A 203 -10.03 -5.17 -19.86
C ARG A 203 -8.60 -5.55 -20.19
N PHE A 204 -7.92 -6.26 -19.30
CA PHE A 204 -6.47 -6.53 -19.37
C PHE A 204 -6.13 -8.01 -19.56
N GLY A 205 -7.10 -8.91 -19.49
CA GLY A 205 -6.92 -10.36 -19.60
C GLY A 205 -6.34 -11.05 -18.36
N THR A 206 -5.68 -10.29 -17.47
CA THR A 206 -5.15 -10.75 -16.19
C THR A 206 -5.37 -9.68 -15.13
N ILE A 207 -5.39 -10.08 -13.85
CA ILE A 207 -5.55 -9.13 -12.74
C ILE A 207 -4.18 -8.59 -12.32
N PHE A 208 -3.21 -9.49 -12.16
CA PHE A 208 -1.83 -9.16 -11.83
C PHE A 208 -0.90 -9.55 -12.98
N ALA A 209 0.06 -8.70 -13.27
CA ALA A 209 1.06 -8.93 -14.30
C ALA A 209 2.37 -8.20 -13.97
N SER A 210 3.36 -8.34 -14.85
CA SER A 210 4.57 -7.55 -14.84
C SER A 210 5.50 -7.79 -13.62
N ILE A 211 6.36 -6.84 -13.31
CA ILE A 211 7.45 -6.96 -12.33
C ILE A 211 6.96 -6.63 -10.91
N SER A 212 6.09 -5.63 -10.80
CA SER A 212 5.56 -5.12 -9.54
C SER A 212 4.04 -5.30 -9.50
N PRO A 213 3.53 -6.51 -9.19
CA PRO A 213 2.10 -6.83 -9.30
C PRO A 213 1.21 -5.93 -8.46
N ASP A 214 1.70 -5.40 -7.34
CA ASP A 214 1.00 -4.43 -6.49
C ASP A 214 0.78 -3.09 -7.20
N PHE A 215 1.78 -2.55 -7.87
CA PHE A 215 1.64 -1.31 -8.65
C PHE A 215 0.88 -1.54 -9.96
N CYS A 216 1.10 -2.67 -10.64
CA CYS A 216 0.31 -3.07 -11.80
C CYS A 216 -1.19 -3.07 -11.44
N PHE A 217 -1.56 -3.75 -10.35
CA PHE A 217 -2.94 -3.77 -9.86
C PHE A 217 -3.46 -2.37 -9.52
N ALA A 218 -2.64 -1.54 -8.86
CA ALA A 218 -3.04 -0.18 -8.51
C ALA A 218 -3.47 0.62 -9.75
N TYR A 219 -2.65 0.60 -10.80
CA TYR A 219 -2.95 1.37 -12.01
C TYR A 219 -4.08 0.77 -12.84
N ARG A 220 -4.20 -0.57 -12.90
CA ARG A 220 -5.33 -1.25 -13.53
C ARG A 220 -6.64 -0.94 -12.82
N SER A 221 -6.66 -0.95 -11.49
CA SER A 221 -7.84 -0.58 -10.72
C SER A 221 -8.23 0.88 -10.95
N LEU A 222 -7.27 1.83 -10.96
CA LEU A 222 -7.54 3.23 -11.26
C LEU A 222 -7.99 3.47 -12.70
N ALA A 223 -7.61 2.61 -13.64
CA ALA A 223 -8.11 2.67 -15.03
C ALA A 223 -9.60 2.34 -15.12
N VAL A 224 -10.11 1.46 -14.25
CA VAL A 224 -11.49 0.95 -14.31
C VAL A 224 -12.46 1.61 -13.33
N VAL A 225 -11.98 2.25 -12.24
CA VAL A 225 -12.84 2.97 -11.28
C VAL A 225 -12.75 4.48 -11.46
N ASP A 226 -13.80 5.22 -11.11
CA ASP A 226 -13.78 6.69 -11.19
C ASP A 226 -13.17 7.33 -9.96
N SER A 227 -13.31 6.72 -8.80
CA SER A 227 -12.74 7.18 -7.54
C SER A 227 -12.50 6.01 -6.60
N ILE A 228 -11.62 6.21 -5.62
CA ILE A 228 -11.43 5.32 -4.49
C ILE A 228 -11.78 6.02 -3.18
N LEU A 229 -11.98 5.26 -2.14
CA LEU A 229 -12.00 5.77 -0.77
C LEU A 229 -10.66 5.50 -0.09
N PHE A 230 -10.14 6.50 0.60
CA PHE A 230 -8.95 6.33 1.43
C PHE A 230 -9.30 6.54 2.91
N TYR A 231 -9.15 5.48 3.68
CA TYR A 231 -9.27 5.57 5.13
C TYR A 231 -7.91 5.91 5.74
N ASP A 232 -7.73 7.18 6.08
CA ASP A 232 -6.48 7.72 6.60
C ASP A 232 -6.24 7.26 8.05
N LEU A 233 -6.00 5.96 8.22
CA LEU A 233 -5.63 5.35 9.48
C LEU A 233 -4.69 4.15 9.24
N PRO A 234 -3.55 4.04 9.98
CA PRO A 234 -2.69 2.88 9.90
C PRO A 234 -3.34 1.64 10.52
N LEU A 235 -3.76 0.69 9.68
CA LEU A 235 -4.50 -0.51 10.08
C LEU A 235 -3.63 -1.76 10.18
N LEU A 236 -2.46 -1.74 9.55
CA LEU A 236 -1.52 -2.87 9.52
C LEU A 236 -0.12 -2.45 9.95
N ILE A 237 0.72 -3.46 10.21
CA ILE A 237 2.15 -3.32 10.47
C ILE A 237 2.89 -4.13 9.43
N GLN A 238 3.82 -3.50 8.72
CA GLN A 238 4.80 -4.18 7.85
C GLN A 238 6.07 -4.45 8.65
N TYR A 239 6.62 -5.65 8.53
CA TYR A 239 7.84 -6.07 9.22
C TYR A 239 8.66 -7.04 8.35
N SER A 240 9.80 -7.53 8.82
CA SER A 240 10.75 -8.33 8.03
C SER A 240 11.08 -7.65 6.71
N ILE A 241 11.41 -6.37 6.80
CA ILE A 241 11.61 -5.50 5.64
C ILE A 241 12.87 -5.89 4.85
N ASP A 242 13.89 -6.44 5.51
CA ASP A 242 15.09 -7.02 4.91
C ASP A 242 14.80 -8.15 3.91
N ARG A 243 13.66 -8.84 4.08
CA ARG A 243 13.17 -9.88 3.17
C ARG A 243 12.27 -9.36 2.05
N SER A 244 12.18 -8.03 1.87
CA SER A 244 11.40 -7.41 0.82
C SER A 244 12.14 -7.42 -0.51
N ASN A 245 11.57 -8.04 -1.54
CA ASN A 245 12.13 -8.01 -2.89
C ASN A 245 12.29 -6.57 -3.40
N GLY A 246 11.28 -5.73 -3.22
CA GLY A 246 11.31 -4.33 -3.64
C GLY A 246 12.36 -3.51 -2.90
N LEU A 247 12.53 -3.70 -1.58
CA LEU A 247 13.59 -3.01 -0.83
C LEU A 247 14.97 -3.50 -1.21
N SER A 248 15.18 -4.81 -1.34
CA SER A 248 16.46 -5.38 -1.77
C SER A 248 16.86 -4.83 -3.15
N TYR A 249 15.90 -4.77 -4.07
CA TYR A 249 16.10 -4.14 -5.37
C TYR A 249 16.47 -2.65 -5.23
N ALA A 250 15.74 -1.89 -4.42
CA ALA A 250 16.00 -0.46 -4.22
C ALA A 250 17.39 -0.18 -3.63
N ARG A 251 17.91 -1.10 -2.79
CA ARG A 251 19.24 -0.99 -2.18
C ARG A 251 20.37 -1.52 -3.07
N GLY A 252 20.04 -2.22 -4.16
CA GLY A 252 21.04 -2.90 -5.01
C GLY A 252 21.73 -4.06 -4.29
N ILE A 253 21.10 -4.63 -3.27
CA ILE A 253 21.64 -5.74 -2.47
C ILE A 253 20.90 -7.03 -2.77
N ALA A 254 21.63 -8.07 -3.15
CA ALA A 254 21.06 -9.38 -3.31
C ALA A 254 20.83 -10.05 -1.95
N SER A 255 19.56 -10.14 -1.50
CA SER A 255 19.16 -11.09 -0.46
C SER A 255 18.84 -12.45 -1.10
N LEU A 256 18.75 -13.52 -0.29
CA LEU A 256 18.34 -14.83 -0.80
C LEU A 256 16.97 -14.77 -1.50
N ASP A 257 16.03 -14.04 -0.92
CA ASP A 257 14.68 -13.86 -1.46
C ASP A 257 14.70 -13.04 -2.76
N SER A 258 15.51 -11.98 -2.83
CA SER A 258 15.64 -11.18 -4.05
C SER A 258 16.39 -11.91 -5.16
N ALA A 259 17.37 -12.76 -4.83
CA ALA A 259 18.06 -13.59 -5.80
C ALA A 259 17.11 -14.63 -6.42
N ASP A 260 16.21 -15.23 -5.63
CA ASP A 260 15.14 -16.09 -6.16
C ASP A 260 14.17 -15.34 -7.05
N PHE A 261 13.74 -14.15 -6.64
CA PHE A 261 12.89 -13.27 -7.43
C PHE A 261 13.55 -12.89 -8.77
N LEU A 262 14.81 -12.48 -8.76
CA LEU A 262 15.55 -12.14 -9.98
C LEU A 262 15.74 -13.35 -10.90
N ARG A 263 15.97 -14.55 -10.35
CA ARG A 263 16.01 -15.79 -11.16
C ARG A 263 14.68 -16.08 -11.85
N GLN A 264 13.55 -15.80 -11.20
CA GLN A 264 12.23 -15.96 -11.82
C GLN A 264 12.01 -14.96 -12.98
N LEU A 265 12.70 -13.83 -12.93
CA LEU A 265 12.72 -12.84 -14.00
C LEU A 265 13.86 -13.11 -15.02
N SER A 266 14.70 -14.15 -14.82
CA SER A 266 15.80 -14.47 -15.73
C SER A 266 15.24 -14.84 -17.11
N GLY A 267 15.67 -14.11 -18.14
CA GLY A 267 15.12 -14.17 -19.51
C GLY A 267 14.19 -12.98 -19.84
N VAL A 268 13.74 -12.22 -18.84
CA VAL A 268 13.12 -10.92 -19.06
C VAL A 268 14.23 -9.88 -18.99
N THR A 269 14.62 -9.32 -20.13
CA THR A 269 15.47 -8.13 -20.13
C THR A 269 14.70 -7.05 -19.36
N MET A 270 15.26 -6.56 -18.24
CA MET A 270 14.64 -5.51 -17.42
C MET A 270 14.68 -4.18 -18.19
N ASN A 271 13.92 -4.15 -19.27
CA ASN A 271 13.77 -2.95 -20.09
C ASN A 271 12.50 -2.25 -19.60
N TYR A 272 12.68 -1.27 -18.74
CA TYR A 272 11.55 -0.54 -18.18
C TYR A 272 10.87 0.32 -19.26
N ALA A 273 9.55 0.32 -19.28
CA ALA A 273 8.74 1.26 -20.07
C ALA A 273 8.74 2.68 -19.49
N ALA A 274 9.64 2.98 -18.56
CA ALA A 274 9.82 4.31 -17.97
C ALA A 274 10.59 5.25 -18.94
N PRO A 275 10.57 6.59 -18.71
CA PRO A 275 11.17 7.57 -19.65
C PRO A 275 12.68 7.38 -19.90
N VAL A 276 13.41 6.74 -19.01
CA VAL A 276 14.81 6.32 -19.16
C VAL A 276 14.90 4.86 -18.70
N PRO A 277 14.82 3.90 -19.63
CA PRO A 277 14.74 2.48 -19.29
C PRO A 277 15.93 1.93 -18.49
N GLU A 278 17.08 2.54 -18.63
CA GLU A 278 18.35 2.08 -18.04
C GLU A 278 18.48 2.39 -16.54
N PHE A 279 17.59 3.22 -15.97
CA PHE A 279 17.65 3.47 -14.53
C PHE A 279 17.22 2.24 -13.73
N GLN A 280 18.14 1.68 -12.97
CA GLN A 280 17.87 0.59 -12.02
C GLN A 280 17.46 1.15 -10.66
N THR A 281 16.27 1.72 -10.58
CA THR A 281 15.75 2.35 -9.38
C THR A 281 14.30 1.93 -9.13
N ILE A 282 13.87 2.03 -7.86
CA ILE A 282 12.49 1.77 -7.50
C ILE A 282 11.51 2.74 -8.21
N THR A 283 11.94 3.95 -8.49
CA THR A 283 11.14 4.92 -9.26
C THR A 283 10.84 4.37 -10.66
N ASN A 284 11.84 3.77 -11.32
CA ASN A 284 11.64 3.16 -12.63
C ASN A 284 10.73 1.93 -12.57
N ALA A 285 10.90 1.06 -11.58
CA ALA A 285 10.03 -0.11 -11.43
C ALA A 285 8.56 0.29 -11.27
N VAL A 286 8.29 1.32 -10.46
CA VAL A 286 6.92 1.81 -10.26
C VAL A 286 6.35 2.50 -11.50
N LEU A 287 7.14 3.36 -12.18
CA LEU A 287 6.69 4.06 -13.37
C LEU A 287 6.63 3.17 -14.61
N HIS A 288 7.37 2.06 -14.64
CA HIS A 288 7.17 1.00 -15.63
C HIS A 288 5.72 0.52 -15.64
N GLU A 289 5.22 0.13 -14.48
CA GLU A 289 3.83 -0.35 -14.36
C GLU A 289 2.81 0.72 -14.80
N TYR A 290 3.06 1.99 -14.45
CA TYR A 290 2.23 3.10 -14.91
C TYR A 290 2.21 3.21 -16.43
N CYS A 291 3.39 3.14 -17.09
CA CYS A 291 3.50 3.27 -18.54
C CYS A 291 2.86 2.08 -19.26
N VAL A 292 3.10 0.85 -18.79
CA VAL A 292 2.52 -0.37 -19.35
C VAL A 292 1.00 -0.30 -19.28
N VAL A 293 0.43 0.00 -18.11
CA VAL A 293 -1.03 0.07 -17.96
C VAL A 293 -1.62 1.26 -18.72
N LYS A 294 -0.92 2.39 -18.82
CA LYS A 294 -1.32 3.52 -19.68
C LYS A 294 -1.51 3.07 -21.12
N GLU A 295 -0.51 2.36 -21.68
CA GLU A 295 -0.52 1.87 -23.05
C GLU A 295 -1.61 0.80 -23.26
N GLU A 296 -1.67 -0.22 -22.39
CA GLU A 296 -2.68 -1.28 -22.45
C GLU A 296 -4.11 -0.74 -22.34
N SER A 297 -4.33 0.24 -21.47
CA SER A 297 -5.68 0.75 -21.21
C SER A 297 -6.18 1.74 -22.27
N GLY A 298 -5.29 2.49 -22.91
CA GLY A 298 -5.68 3.63 -23.77
C GLY A 298 -6.56 4.66 -23.06
N SER A 299 -6.58 4.66 -21.71
CA SER A 299 -7.49 5.51 -20.94
C SER A 299 -7.02 6.96 -20.88
N PRO A 300 -7.90 7.95 -21.14
CA PRO A 300 -7.56 9.36 -21.07
C PRO A 300 -7.26 9.85 -19.64
N LYS A 301 -7.52 9.05 -18.63
CA LYS A 301 -7.15 9.35 -17.22
C LYS A 301 -5.63 9.42 -17.02
N PHE A 302 -4.86 8.70 -17.83
CA PHE A 302 -3.39 8.69 -17.75
C PHE A 302 -2.80 9.92 -18.42
N ARG A 303 -1.73 10.45 -17.85
CA ARG A 303 -1.00 11.61 -18.36
C ARG A 303 0.43 11.24 -18.73
N GLU A 304 1.08 12.09 -19.53
CA GLU A 304 2.51 11.98 -19.77
C GLU A 304 3.31 12.23 -18.50
N ILE A 305 4.41 11.49 -18.34
CA ILE A 305 5.28 11.64 -17.17
C ILE A 305 6.00 12.99 -17.25
N ASP A 306 5.87 13.79 -16.19
CA ASP A 306 6.67 15.00 -16.00
C ASP A 306 8.15 14.61 -15.85
N ARG A 307 8.91 14.81 -16.93
CA ARG A 307 10.32 14.42 -16.99
C ARG A 307 11.16 15.04 -15.88
N PHE A 308 10.87 16.29 -15.49
CA PHE A 308 11.64 16.98 -14.46
C PHE A 308 11.34 16.40 -13.07
N ALA A 309 10.08 16.17 -12.75
CA ALA A 309 9.67 15.50 -11.53
C ALA A 309 10.22 14.07 -11.43
N TYR A 310 10.21 13.35 -12.55
CA TYR A 310 10.77 12.00 -12.67
C TYR A 310 12.27 11.97 -12.35
N LEU A 311 13.08 12.83 -12.98
CA LEU A 311 14.54 12.89 -12.72
C LEU A 311 14.82 13.25 -11.25
N GLY A 312 14.02 14.14 -10.67
CA GLY A 312 14.12 14.49 -9.25
C GLY A 312 13.75 13.32 -8.31
N ALA A 313 12.76 12.52 -8.68
CA ALA A 313 12.41 11.30 -7.93
C ALA A 313 13.52 10.25 -8.05
N THR A 314 14.07 10.09 -9.26
CA THR A 314 15.20 9.19 -9.52
C THR A 314 16.42 9.59 -8.68
N GLU A 315 16.81 10.87 -8.62
CA GLU A 315 17.89 11.32 -7.74
C GLU A 315 17.67 10.92 -6.28
N ARG A 316 16.46 11.08 -5.77
CA ARG A 316 16.14 10.66 -4.39
C ARG A 316 16.24 9.15 -4.20
N ALA A 317 15.85 8.38 -5.22
CA ALA A 317 15.95 6.92 -5.18
C ALA A 317 17.40 6.43 -5.11
N LEU A 318 18.36 7.17 -5.68
CA LEU A 318 19.80 6.85 -5.59
C LEU A 318 20.33 6.86 -4.16
N ASN A 319 19.68 7.57 -3.23
CA ASN A 319 20.08 7.55 -1.83
C ASN A 319 19.85 6.19 -1.14
N TRP A 320 19.00 5.34 -1.72
CA TRP A 320 18.75 3.99 -1.22
C TRP A 320 19.74 2.96 -1.74
N ILE A 321 20.46 3.25 -2.83
CA ILE A 321 21.43 2.34 -3.42
C ILE A 321 22.67 2.28 -2.54
N GLU A 322 22.94 1.09 -2.01
CA GLU A 322 24.09 0.81 -1.15
C GLU A 322 25.32 0.32 -1.94
N ASP A 323 25.11 -0.30 -3.12
CA ASP A 323 26.21 -0.66 -4.03
C ASP A 323 26.83 0.60 -4.63
N PRO A 324 28.11 0.93 -4.30
CA PRO A 324 28.76 2.16 -4.76
C PRO A 324 28.94 2.19 -6.28
N ALA A 325 29.17 1.05 -6.93
CA ALA A 325 29.40 0.98 -8.37
C ALA A 325 28.10 1.24 -9.13
N LEU A 326 27.01 0.60 -8.73
CA LEU A 326 25.67 0.84 -9.27
C LEU A 326 25.26 2.28 -9.06
N LYS A 327 25.42 2.82 -7.85
CA LYS A 327 25.11 4.22 -7.53
C LYS A 327 25.85 5.19 -8.43
N ALA A 328 27.17 5.02 -8.59
CA ALA A 328 27.99 5.88 -9.44
C ALA A 328 27.56 5.80 -10.92
N ALA A 329 27.19 4.61 -11.40
CA ALA A 329 26.67 4.42 -12.76
C ALA A 329 25.34 5.17 -12.95
N MET A 330 24.41 5.04 -12.01
CA MET A 330 23.11 5.72 -12.08
C MET A 330 23.24 7.23 -11.94
N GLU A 331 24.15 7.73 -11.10
CA GLU A 331 24.46 9.17 -10.99
C GLU A 331 25.05 9.75 -12.27
N ARG A 332 25.88 8.97 -12.98
CA ARG A 332 26.42 9.36 -14.29
C ARG A 332 25.29 9.48 -15.30
N LEU A 333 24.48 8.44 -15.44
CA LEU A 333 23.33 8.42 -16.32
C LEU A 333 22.38 9.61 -16.03
N LEU A 334 22.12 9.91 -14.75
CA LEU A 334 21.27 11.04 -14.36
C LEU A 334 21.83 12.38 -14.88
N ARG A 335 23.16 12.59 -14.81
CA ARG A 335 23.81 13.79 -15.38
C ARG A 335 23.69 13.83 -16.91
N GLU A 336 23.87 12.69 -17.60
CA GLU A 336 23.70 12.55 -19.05
C GLU A 336 22.29 12.90 -19.50
N GLN A 337 21.29 12.63 -18.67
CA GLN A 337 19.90 13.03 -18.91
C GLN A 337 19.62 14.53 -18.65
N GLY A 338 20.66 15.32 -18.41
CA GLY A 338 20.57 16.77 -18.23
C GLY A 338 20.07 17.19 -16.84
N TRP A 339 20.14 16.29 -15.86
CA TRP A 339 19.74 16.63 -14.49
C TRP A 339 20.62 17.70 -13.88
N ASN A 340 19.99 18.71 -13.27
CA ASN A 340 20.68 19.82 -12.61
C ASN A 340 20.02 20.15 -11.27
N ARG A 341 20.72 19.86 -10.18
CA ARG A 341 20.25 20.12 -8.81
C ARG A 341 19.82 21.57 -8.57
N ARG A 342 20.54 22.56 -9.14
CA ARG A 342 20.20 23.97 -8.95
C ARG A 342 18.83 24.31 -9.53
N LYS A 343 18.52 23.78 -10.73
CA LYS A 343 17.20 23.95 -11.35
C LYS A 343 16.11 23.24 -10.52
N HIS A 344 16.41 22.08 -9.96
CA HIS A 344 15.48 21.38 -9.07
C HIS A 344 15.18 22.17 -7.80
N TYR A 345 16.21 22.71 -7.13
CA TYR A 345 16.01 23.53 -5.94
C TYR A 345 15.23 24.81 -6.25
N ALA A 346 15.46 25.46 -7.39
CA ALA A 346 14.69 26.62 -7.81
C ALA A 346 13.20 26.27 -8.04
N TRP A 347 12.93 25.10 -8.63
CA TRP A 347 11.57 24.63 -8.84
C TRP A 347 10.88 24.25 -7.51
N VAL A 348 11.59 23.55 -6.61
CA VAL A 348 11.10 23.22 -5.27
C VAL A 348 10.80 24.47 -4.47
N SER A 349 11.73 25.45 -4.46
CA SER A 349 11.53 26.70 -3.73
C SER A 349 10.37 27.52 -4.28
N GLY A 350 10.14 27.52 -5.59
CA GLY A 350 8.94 28.12 -6.19
C GLY A 350 7.63 27.48 -5.72
N LYS A 351 7.60 26.14 -5.63
CA LYS A 351 6.42 25.41 -5.09
C LYS A 351 6.24 25.64 -3.59
N VAL A 352 7.33 25.70 -2.82
CA VAL A 352 7.29 26.05 -1.39
C VAL A 352 6.71 27.44 -1.20
N ALA A 353 7.17 28.41 -1.98
CA ALA A 353 6.66 29.78 -1.93
C ALA A 353 5.16 29.83 -2.24
N ALA A 354 4.69 29.07 -3.25
CA ALA A 354 3.28 28.97 -3.57
C ALA A 354 2.45 28.33 -2.45
N LEU A 355 2.94 27.25 -1.83
CA LEU A 355 2.30 26.60 -0.69
C LEU A 355 2.26 27.49 0.55
N LEU A 356 3.34 28.20 0.82
CA LEU A 356 3.44 29.18 1.92
C LEU A 356 2.46 30.34 1.70
N HIS A 357 2.29 30.79 0.48
CA HIS A 357 1.33 31.85 0.14
C HIS A 357 -0.12 31.42 0.43
N HIS A 358 -0.48 30.14 0.17
CA HIS A 358 -1.82 29.63 0.38
C HIS A 358 -2.10 29.10 1.80
N ASN A 359 -1.08 28.74 2.56
CA ASN A 359 -1.28 28.09 3.87
C ASN A 359 -0.18 28.40 4.91
N PHE A 360 0.33 29.63 4.89
CA PHE A 360 1.45 30.08 5.72
C PHE A 360 1.26 29.78 7.22
N LEU A 361 0.09 30.08 7.77
CA LEU A 361 -0.22 29.87 9.19
C LEU A 361 -0.26 28.37 9.56
N GLY A 362 -0.74 27.50 8.67
CA GLY A 362 -0.75 26.05 8.88
C GLY A 362 0.65 25.46 8.90
N VAL A 363 1.50 25.90 7.98
CA VAL A 363 2.91 25.46 7.89
C VAL A 363 3.72 25.95 9.07
N LEU A 364 3.57 27.21 9.45
CA LEU A 364 4.26 27.82 10.60
C LEU A 364 3.87 27.14 11.92
N ARG A 365 2.57 26.89 12.12
CA ARG A 365 2.08 26.19 13.29
C ARG A 365 2.62 24.76 13.39
N GLN A 366 2.69 24.04 12.27
CA GLN A 366 3.25 22.68 12.26
C GLN A 366 4.77 22.67 12.50
N ALA A 367 5.49 23.64 11.97
CA ALA A 367 6.91 23.81 12.24
C ALA A 367 7.17 24.10 13.73
N LEU A 368 6.34 24.95 14.34
CA LEU A 368 6.42 25.29 15.77
C LEU A 368 6.12 24.09 16.67
N ILE A 369 5.04 23.34 16.38
CA ILE A 369 4.68 22.13 17.13
C ILE A 369 5.81 21.11 17.11
N ARG A 370 6.53 20.96 15.99
CA ARG A 370 7.69 20.06 15.88
C ARG A 370 8.88 20.50 16.67
N SER A 371 9.17 21.80 16.65
CA SER A 371 10.28 22.37 17.45
C SER A 371 10.05 22.16 18.95
N ILE A 372 8.78 22.16 19.38
CA ILE A 372 8.41 21.97 20.79
C ILE A 372 8.34 20.48 21.16
N SER A 373 7.99 19.58 20.22
CA SER A 373 7.81 18.14 20.51
C SER A 373 9.10 17.32 20.56
N GLY A 374 10.27 17.95 20.43
CA GLY A 374 11.56 17.31 20.67
C GLY A 374 12.01 16.26 19.64
N ASN A 375 11.32 16.12 18.52
CA ASN A 375 11.72 15.21 17.44
C ASN A 375 12.87 15.83 16.62
N HIS A 376 14.08 15.86 17.21
CA HIS A 376 15.25 16.57 16.71
C HIS A 376 16.02 15.85 15.58
N GLU A 377 15.64 14.65 15.17
CA GLU A 377 16.43 13.84 14.25
C GLU A 377 16.39 14.27 12.77
N GLN A 378 15.51 15.21 12.42
CA GLN A 378 15.57 15.85 11.10
C GLN A 378 15.53 17.38 11.22
N PRO A 379 16.61 18.09 10.86
CA PRO A 379 16.61 19.55 10.84
C PRO A 379 15.50 20.10 9.96
N LEU A 380 14.87 21.19 10.39
CA LEU A 380 13.77 21.89 9.69
C LEU A 380 14.06 22.12 8.20
N TRP A 381 15.30 22.36 7.83
CA TRP A 381 15.75 22.60 6.48
C TRP A 381 15.88 21.35 5.64
N SER A 382 16.22 20.09 6.12
CA SER A 382 16.18 18.87 5.35
C SER A 382 14.72 18.49 5.06
N TRP A 383 13.83 18.91 5.94
CA TRP A 383 12.39 18.84 5.79
C TRP A 383 11.84 19.80 4.72
N LEU A 384 12.23 21.06 4.75
CA LEU A 384 11.88 22.07 3.74
C LEU A 384 12.46 21.73 2.37
N MET A 385 13.69 21.18 2.34
CA MET A 385 14.42 20.91 1.12
C MET A 385 14.02 19.63 0.39
N ARG A 386 13.38 18.64 1.05
CA ARG A 386 12.96 17.42 0.35
C ARG A 386 11.76 17.60 -0.58
N TYR A 387 10.78 18.44 -0.20
CA TYR A 387 9.55 18.65 -0.98
C TYR A 387 8.97 20.03 -0.85
N GLY A 388 9.76 20.95 -0.31
CA GLY A 388 9.22 22.20 0.06
C GLY A 388 8.37 22.21 1.31
N VAL A 389 7.68 21.18 1.67
CA VAL A 389 7.01 20.98 2.96
C VAL A 389 6.67 19.50 3.10
N GLN A 390 7.41 18.73 3.88
CA GLN A 390 6.91 17.45 4.33
C GLN A 390 6.09 17.63 5.61
N PRO A 391 4.91 17.00 5.68
CA PRO A 391 4.17 16.96 6.92
C PRO A 391 4.96 16.25 8.01
N PRO A 392 4.53 16.38 9.29
CA PRO A 392 5.12 15.63 10.37
C PRO A 392 5.20 14.17 9.96
N SER A 393 6.42 13.79 9.61
CA SER A 393 6.75 12.42 9.32
C SER A 393 6.32 11.58 10.52
N SER A 394 6.20 10.33 10.26
CA SER A 394 6.04 9.27 11.21
C SER A 394 6.77 9.52 12.52
N SER A 395 6.17 9.18 13.63
CA SER A 395 6.87 9.08 14.90
C SER A 395 7.75 7.84 14.86
N TRP A 396 8.98 7.95 15.33
CA TRP A 396 9.96 6.88 15.34
C TRP A 396 10.26 6.44 16.77
N PHE A 397 10.18 5.14 17.01
CA PHE A 397 10.46 4.51 18.31
C PHE A 397 11.50 3.43 18.13
N HIS A 398 12.36 3.25 19.14
CA HIS A 398 13.44 2.27 19.13
C HIS A 398 13.08 1.09 20.00
N PHE A 399 13.39 -0.12 19.53
CA PHE A 399 13.14 -1.37 20.22
C PHE A 399 14.35 -2.32 20.07
N ASN A 400 14.45 -3.28 20.97
CA ASN A 400 15.50 -4.30 20.90
C ASN A 400 15.20 -5.38 19.86
N SER A 401 13.92 -5.59 19.57
CA SER A 401 13.47 -6.60 18.60
C SER A 401 12.22 -6.19 17.85
N ALA A 402 12.01 -6.78 16.66
CA ALA A 402 10.79 -6.60 15.88
C ALA A 402 9.54 -7.11 16.63
N ALA A 403 9.68 -8.18 17.42
CA ALA A 403 8.58 -8.72 18.22
C ALA A 403 8.11 -7.73 19.30
N GLU A 404 9.05 -7.04 19.96
CA GLU A 404 8.74 -6.00 20.94
C GLU A 404 8.05 -4.80 20.29
N ALA A 405 8.57 -4.32 19.16
CA ALA A 405 7.98 -3.25 18.37
C ALA A 405 6.56 -3.61 17.90
N MET A 406 6.36 -4.84 17.43
CA MET A 406 5.07 -5.35 17.01
C MET A 406 4.07 -5.44 18.18
N ALA A 407 4.48 -5.96 19.33
CA ALA A 407 3.62 -6.02 20.52
C ALA A 407 3.19 -4.65 21.01
N TYR A 408 4.06 -3.65 20.88
CA TYR A 408 3.75 -2.25 21.19
C TYR A 408 2.70 -1.67 20.25
N ASP A 409 2.79 -1.94 18.94
CA ASP A 409 2.00 -1.26 17.90
C ASP A 409 0.75 -2.05 17.46
N ARG A 410 0.61 -3.34 17.82
CA ARG A 410 -0.60 -4.15 17.49
C ARG A 410 -1.89 -3.72 18.21
N ARG A 411 -1.81 -2.74 19.07
CA ARG A 411 -2.98 -2.16 19.73
C ARG A 411 -3.92 -1.54 18.70
N PHE A 412 -5.16 -1.27 19.12
CA PHE A 412 -6.17 -0.64 18.27
C PHE A 412 -5.61 0.61 17.55
N PRO A 413 -5.89 0.78 16.25
CA PRO A 413 -5.40 1.92 15.48
C PRO A 413 -5.84 3.23 16.11
N ARG A 414 -4.91 4.17 16.30
CA ARG A 414 -5.17 5.46 16.93
C ARG A 414 -5.01 6.59 15.91
N LYS A 415 -5.92 7.58 16.03
CA LYS A 415 -5.75 8.86 15.32
C LYS A 415 -4.52 9.57 15.87
N ARG A 416 -3.56 9.87 15.01
CA ARG A 416 -2.29 10.53 15.35
C ARG A 416 -2.19 11.93 14.72
N ALA A 417 -3.09 12.26 13.78
CA ALA A 417 -3.16 13.56 13.14
C ALA A 417 -4.55 14.18 13.35
N ARG A 418 -4.60 15.46 13.72
CA ARG A 418 -5.86 16.21 13.82
C ARG A 418 -6.31 16.77 12.48
N HIS A 419 -5.36 17.06 11.59
CA HIS A 419 -5.58 17.69 10.28
C HIS A 419 -4.94 16.87 9.18
N LEU A 420 -5.40 17.06 7.93
CA LEU A 420 -4.92 16.37 6.74
C LEU A 420 -3.57 16.91 6.19
N GLY A 421 -2.85 17.72 6.96
CA GLY A 421 -1.61 18.34 6.51
C GLY A 421 -0.51 17.35 6.07
N HIS A 422 -0.52 16.11 6.57
CA HIS A 422 0.39 15.06 6.11
C HIS A 422 0.04 14.50 4.71
N LEU A 423 -1.16 14.82 4.21
CA LEU A 423 -1.66 14.46 2.88
C LEU A 423 -1.68 15.67 1.93
N TRP A 424 -0.86 16.70 2.21
CA TRP A 424 -0.87 17.93 1.44
C TRP A 424 -0.77 17.73 -0.08
N HIS A 425 -0.02 16.71 -0.52
CA HIS A 425 0.14 16.37 -1.93
C HIS A 425 -1.16 15.89 -2.60
N LEU A 426 -2.10 15.33 -1.82
CA LEU A 426 -3.42 14.95 -2.30
C LEU A 426 -4.36 16.15 -2.45
N MET A 427 -4.06 17.25 -1.78
CA MET A 427 -4.90 18.44 -1.76
C MET A 427 -4.53 19.46 -2.86
N ASP A 428 -3.62 19.14 -3.75
CA ASP A 428 -3.20 19.97 -4.88
C ASP A 428 -3.64 19.34 -6.21
N PRO A 429 -4.62 19.92 -6.96
CA PRO A 429 -5.28 21.21 -6.70
C PRO A 429 -6.32 21.17 -5.56
N PRO A 430 -6.62 22.30 -4.94
CA PRO A 430 -7.65 22.37 -3.92
C PRO A 430 -9.02 21.89 -4.44
N GLY A 431 -9.70 21.08 -3.61
CA GLY A 431 -11.01 20.52 -3.97
C GLY A 431 -10.97 19.19 -4.75
N ALA A 432 -9.79 18.70 -5.11
CA ALA A 432 -9.64 17.38 -5.76
C ALA A 432 -10.09 16.22 -4.85
N VAL A 433 -10.01 16.38 -3.54
CA VAL A 433 -10.35 15.36 -2.54
C VAL A 433 -11.53 15.78 -1.71
N ARG A 434 -12.47 14.89 -1.50
CA ARG A 434 -13.67 15.13 -0.69
C ARG A 434 -13.68 14.27 0.56
N GLU A 435 -13.94 14.87 1.73
CA GLU A 435 -14.18 14.11 2.96
C GLU A 435 -15.58 13.49 2.95
N VAL A 436 -15.66 12.19 3.20
CA VAL A 436 -16.92 11.44 3.30
C VAL A 436 -17.25 11.20 4.76
N ARG A 437 -18.44 11.62 5.18
CA ARG A 437 -18.93 11.38 6.55
C ARG A 437 -19.64 10.04 6.62
N LEU A 438 -19.31 9.26 7.65
CA LEU A 438 -20.05 8.07 8.01
C LEU A 438 -21.16 8.53 8.98
N ASP A 439 -22.39 8.56 8.50
CA ASP A 439 -23.53 8.62 9.42
C ASP A 439 -23.65 7.24 10.08
N THR A 440 -23.41 7.16 11.37
CA THR A 440 -23.52 5.93 12.16
C THR A 440 -24.96 5.41 12.08
N ARG A 441 -25.17 4.29 11.40
CA ARG A 441 -26.47 3.60 11.41
C ARG A 441 -26.50 2.56 12.54
N PRO A 442 -27.68 2.25 13.10
CA PRO A 442 -27.81 1.25 14.16
C PRO A 442 -27.29 -0.14 13.80
N ALA A 443 -27.22 -0.49 12.49
CA ALA A 443 -26.62 -1.73 12.00
C ALA A 443 -25.10 -1.81 12.21
N ASP A 444 -24.39 -0.68 12.25
CA ASP A 444 -22.95 -0.63 12.45
C ASP A 444 -22.57 -0.97 13.89
N SER A 445 -23.47 -0.68 14.86
CA SER A 445 -23.28 -1.01 16.27
C SER A 445 -23.28 -2.52 16.54
N ARG A 446 -23.93 -3.36 15.72
CA ARG A 446 -23.91 -4.83 15.88
C ARG A 446 -22.55 -5.42 15.49
N VAL A 447 -21.90 -4.91 14.46
CA VAL A 447 -20.54 -5.36 14.06
C VAL A 447 -19.51 -4.96 15.11
N LEU A 448 -19.67 -3.79 15.74
CA LEU A 448 -18.83 -3.32 16.83
C LEU A 448 -19.09 -4.11 18.13
N ALA A 449 -20.29 -4.66 18.32
CA ALA A 449 -20.65 -5.47 19.48
C ALA A 449 -20.18 -6.93 19.39
N GLU A 450 -19.91 -7.45 18.17
CA GLU A 450 -19.33 -8.77 17.94
C GLU A 450 -17.81 -8.82 18.11
N ALA A 451 -17.15 -7.67 18.22
CA ALA A 451 -15.71 -7.60 18.49
C ALA A 451 -15.43 -8.06 19.93
N PRO A 452 -14.52 -9.03 20.15
CA PRO A 452 -14.20 -9.48 21.49
C PRO A 452 -13.68 -8.31 22.33
N THR A 453 -14.29 -8.08 23.49
CA THR A 453 -13.75 -7.21 24.52
C THR A 453 -12.43 -7.82 24.98
N LEU A 454 -11.31 -7.26 24.55
CA LEU A 454 -10.00 -7.59 25.05
C LEU A 454 -9.98 -7.25 26.56
N SER A 455 -10.16 -8.29 27.39
CA SER A 455 -9.93 -8.18 28.83
C SER A 455 -8.51 -7.66 29.05
N SER A 456 -8.40 -6.52 29.71
CA SER A 456 -7.11 -5.99 30.17
C SER A 456 -6.41 -7.08 30.97
N PRO A 457 -5.13 -7.39 30.70
CA PRO A 457 -4.38 -8.30 31.58
C PRO A 457 -4.37 -7.66 32.98
N ALA A 458 -4.85 -8.43 33.94
CA ALA A 458 -4.83 -8.07 35.35
C ALA A 458 -3.41 -7.63 35.71
N SER A 459 -3.29 -6.44 36.28
CA SER A 459 -2.07 -5.94 36.88
C SER A 459 -1.72 -6.83 38.08
N GLY A 460 -0.94 -7.89 37.83
CA GLY A 460 -0.37 -8.72 38.87
C GLY A 460 0.64 -7.90 39.65
N GLY A 461 0.18 -7.27 40.70
CA GLY A 461 1.03 -6.70 41.75
C GLY A 461 1.71 -7.84 42.50
N GLY A 462 2.95 -8.13 42.17
CA GLY A 462 3.85 -8.93 42.97
C GLY A 462 4.74 -8.00 43.77
N LYS A 463 4.33 -7.75 45.05
CA LYS A 463 5.24 -7.28 46.08
C LYS A 463 6.06 -8.49 46.54
N SER A 464 7.35 -8.46 46.39
CA SER A 464 8.38 -8.91 47.35
C SER A 464 9.74 -8.69 46.70
#